data_758a1ff9d6823835d8e81949cecedd7f
#
_entry.id   758a1ff9d6823835d8e81949cecedd7f
#
_cell.length_a   1.000
_cell.length_b   1.000
_cell.length_c   1.000
_cell.angle_alpha   90.00
_cell.angle_beta   90.00
_cell.angle_gamma   90.00
#
_symmetry.space_group_name_H-M   'P 1'
#
loop_
_entity.id
_entity.type
_entity.pdbx_description
1 polymer ?
#
loop_
_entity_poly.entity_id
_entity_poly.type
_entity_poly.pdbx_seq_one_letter_code
_entity_poly.pdbx_strand_id
1 'polypeptide(L)'
;MQVIDNKAILLNLRNPDKVTSVIPKSKKLSGNKVLVNWGVDESHVLKNLNIKVPSPIEGQYRWTGKHKPFDHQKTTSSFLTMNKRAFCFNEQGTGKTASAIWAADYLMNQGRINRVLVICPLSIMDSAWRKDLFTFAMHRSVDIAYGSSDKRKQIIEGGAEFIVINYDGVEIVADAIANGGFDLIIADEATHYKNVQTSRW
;
A
#
# COMPACT_ATOMS: atom_id res chain seq x y z
N MET A 1 -20.02 -16.14 -7.11
CA MET A 1 -19.27 -15.47 -6.05
C MET A 1 -20.15 -14.36 -5.48
N GLN A 2 -20.17 -14.23 -4.15
CA GLN A 2 -20.92 -13.19 -3.43
C GLN A 2 -20.08 -12.71 -2.25
N VAL A 3 -19.96 -11.39 -2.07
CA VAL A 3 -19.36 -10.79 -0.88
C VAL A 3 -20.43 -10.70 0.22
N ILE A 4 -20.08 -11.10 1.44
CA ILE A 4 -20.98 -11.13 2.60
C ILE A 4 -20.42 -10.16 3.65
N ASP A 5 -21.20 -9.15 4.00
CA ASP A 5 -20.94 -8.14 5.05
C ASP A 5 -19.55 -7.49 4.97
N ASN A 6 -18.98 -7.38 3.77
CA ASN A 6 -17.61 -6.91 3.53
C ASN A 6 -16.52 -7.65 4.34
N LYS A 7 -16.82 -8.86 4.83
CA LYS A 7 -15.90 -9.67 5.68
C LYS A 7 -15.59 -11.02 5.09
N ALA A 8 -16.46 -11.57 4.28
CA ALA A 8 -16.30 -12.91 3.71
C ALA A 8 -16.73 -12.97 2.25
N ILE A 9 -16.20 -13.98 1.55
CA ILE A 9 -16.56 -14.31 0.18
C ILE A 9 -17.17 -15.70 0.16
N LEU A 10 -18.38 -15.80 -0.39
CA LEU A 10 -19.01 -17.07 -0.72
C LEU A 10 -18.65 -17.45 -2.15
N LEU A 11 -17.88 -18.50 -2.29
CA LEU A 11 -17.47 -19.08 -3.58
C LEU A 11 -18.36 -20.28 -3.91
N ASN A 12 -18.69 -20.46 -5.19
CA ASN A 12 -19.28 -21.68 -5.71
C ASN A 12 -18.26 -22.32 -6.65
N LEU A 13 -17.67 -23.46 -6.27
CA LEU A 13 -16.49 -24.05 -6.88
C LEU A 13 -16.79 -25.49 -7.30
N ARG A 14 -16.28 -25.92 -8.44
CA ARG A 14 -16.36 -27.35 -8.86
C ARG A 14 -15.61 -28.27 -7.90
N ASN A 15 -14.50 -27.79 -7.32
CA ASN A 15 -13.71 -28.52 -6.33
C ASN A 15 -13.48 -27.63 -5.09
N PRO A 16 -14.36 -27.67 -4.09
CA PRO A 16 -14.22 -26.94 -2.83
C PRO A 16 -12.94 -27.27 -2.05
N ASP A 17 -12.49 -28.52 -2.12
CA ASP A 17 -11.35 -29.02 -1.33
C ASP A 17 -10.04 -28.35 -1.76
N LYS A 18 -9.96 -27.90 -3.01
CA LYS A 18 -8.81 -27.10 -3.50
C LYS A 18 -8.59 -25.81 -2.69
N VAL A 19 -9.64 -25.21 -2.16
CA VAL A 19 -9.56 -24.00 -1.35
C VAL A 19 -9.40 -24.34 0.12
N THR A 20 -10.19 -25.29 0.63
CA THR A 20 -10.17 -25.64 2.06
C THR A 20 -8.87 -26.31 2.51
N SER A 21 -8.15 -26.97 1.61
CA SER A 21 -6.82 -27.54 1.90
C SER A 21 -5.72 -26.49 2.11
N VAL A 22 -5.84 -25.30 1.52
CA VAL A 22 -4.81 -24.24 1.55
C VAL A 22 -5.22 -23.01 2.35
N ILE A 23 -6.51 -22.85 2.67
CA ILE A 23 -7.04 -21.80 3.53
C ILE A 23 -7.70 -22.44 4.75
N PRO A 24 -6.96 -22.72 5.84
CA PRO A 24 -7.47 -23.51 6.98
C PRO A 24 -8.71 -22.91 7.65
N LYS A 25 -8.86 -21.56 7.61
CA LYS A 25 -10.02 -20.86 8.20
C LYS A 25 -11.25 -20.82 7.27
N SER A 26 -11.17 -21.39 6.06
CA SER A 26 -12.34 -21.49 5.18
C SER A 26 -13.32 -22.54 5.66
N LYS A 27 -14.60 -22.33 5.37
CA LYS A 27 -15.67 -23.24 5.76
C LYS A 27 -16.36 -23.80 4.52
N LYS A 28 -16.32 -25.12 4.36
CA LYS A 28 -17.14 -25.83 3.35
C LYS A 28 -18.60 -25.82 3.82
N LEU A 29 -19.49 -25.40 2.95
CA LEU A 29 -20.93 -25.37 3.17
C LEU A 29 -21.60 -26.45 2.31
N SER A 30 -22.95 -26.56 2.41
CA SER A 30 -23.71 -27.51 1.60
C SER A 30 -23.46 -27.32 0.09
N GLY A 31 -23.35 -28.42 -0.63
CA GLY A 31 -23.03 -28.43 -2.05
C GLY A 31 -21.60 -27.99 -2.33
N ASN A 32 -21.41 -27.23 -3.41
CA ASN A 32 -20.10 -26.78 -3.89
C ASN A 32 -19.69 -25.40 -3.33
N LYS A 33 -20.23 -24.99 -2.18
CA LYS A 33 -20.02 -23.67 -1.61
C LYS A 33 -18.90 -23.68 -0.56
N VAL A 34 -18.05 -22.65 -0.62
CA VAL A 34 -16.99 -22.39 0.38
C VAL A 34 -17.08 -20.95 0.83
N LEU A 35 -17.10 -20.75 2.13
CA LEU A 35 -16.99 -19.43 2.75
C LEU A 35 -15.54 -19.19 3.12
N VAL A 36 -14.97 -18.06 2.65
CA VAL A 36 -13.58 -17.66 2.89
C VAL A 36 -13.59 -16.27 3.50
N ASN A 37 -12.71 -16.00 4.46
CA ASN A 37 -12.49 -14.64 4.94
C ASN A 37 -12.03 -13.75 3.77
N TRP A 38 -12.55 -12.52 3.67
CA TRP A 38 -12.16 -11.59 2.61
C TRP A 38 -11.02 -10.72 3.08
N GLY A 39 -9.85 -11.31 3.25
CA GLY A 39 -8.60 -10.65 3.62
C GLY A 39 -7.62 -10.57 2.44
N VAL A 40 -6.56 -9.80 2.61
CA VAL A 40 -5.50 -9.66 1.60
C VAL A 40 -4.82 -11.01 1.34
N ASP A 41 -4.50 -11.77 2.40
CA ASP A 41 -3.81 -13.05 2.26
C ASP A 41 -4.67 -14.10 1.57
N GLU A 42 -5.93 -14.22 1.99
CA GLU A 42 -6.86 -15.16 1.35
C GLU A 42 -7.09 -14.78 -0.11
N SER A 43 -7.19 -13.49 -0.42
CA SER A 43 -7.33 -13.03 -1.80
C SER A 43 -6.09 -13.34 -2.63
N HIS A 44 -4.89 -13.27 -2.06
CA HIS A 44 -3.64 -13.73 -2.72
C HIS A 44 -3.66 -15.23 -2.99
N VAL A 45 -4.04 -16.05 -2.01
CA VAL A 45 -4.14 -17.50 -2.18
C VAL A 45 -5.18 -17.84 -3.27
N LEU A 46 -6.36 -17.20 -3.24
CA LEU A 46 -7.38 -17.40 -4.26
C LEU A 46 -6.88 -17.01 -5.66
N LYS A 47 -6.17 -15.89 -5.80
CA LYS A 47 -5.53 -15.50 -7.05
C LYS A 47 -4.54 -16.54 -7.57
N ASN A 48 -3.71 -17.12 -6.69
CA ASN A 48 -2.76 -18.19 -7.04
C ASN A 48 -3.47 -19.47 -7.46
N LEU A 49 -4.68 -19.71 -6.96
CA LEU A 49 -5.55 -20.80 -7.40
C LEU A 49 -6.34 -20.48 -8.68
N ASN A 50 -6.07 -19.36 -9.34
CA ASN A 50 -6.80 -18.81 -10.49
C ASN A 50 -8.30 -18.51 -10.20
N ILE A 51 -8.63 -18.21 -8.94
CA ILE A 51 -9.97 -17.78 -8.54
C ILE A 51 -9.95 -16.25 -8.44
N LYS A 52 -10.62 -15.58 -9.39
CA LYS A 52 -10.71 -14.12 -9.42
C LYS A 52 -11.66 -13.65 -8.32
N VAL A 53 -11.15 -12.80 -7.43
CA VAL A 53 -11.93 -12.13 -6.38
C VAL A 53 -11.57 -10.64 -6.37
N PRO A 54 -12.50 -9.74 -5.97
CA PRO A 54 -12.19 -8.33 -5.81
C PRO A 54 -11.17 -8.12 -4.69
N SER A 55 -10.43 -7.02 -4.75
CA SER A 55 -9.52 -6.64 -3.68
C SER A 55 -10.32 -6.24 -2.42
N PRO A 56 -9.90 -6.66 -1.23
CA PRO A 56 -10.61 -6.33 0.01
C PRO A 56 -10.75 -4.82 0.26
N ILE A 57 -9.79 -4.00 -0.17
CA ILE A 57 -9.86 -2.55 -0.04
C ILE A 57 -11.13 -1.96 -0.66
N GLU A 58 -11.64 -2.56 -1.74
CA GLU A 58 -12.80 -2.03 -2.46
C GLU A 58 -14.08 -2.01 -1.62
N GLY A 59 -14.25 -2.98 -0.73
CA GLY A 59 -15.43 -3.08 0.13
C GLY A 59 -15.18 -2.75 1.60
N GLN A 60 -13.94 -2.86 2.08
CA GLN A 60 -13.60 -2.70 3.49
C GLN A 60 -13.09 -1.31 3.85
N TYR A 61 -12.57 -0.56 2.88
CA TYR A 61 -11.97 0.72 3.14
C TYR A 61 -12.94 1.88 2.94
N ARG A 62 -12.95 2.82 3.88
CA ARG A 62 -13.88 3.96 3.86
C ARG A 62 -13.49 5.09 2.90
N TRP A 63 -12.33 4.99 2.25
CA TRP A 63 -11.79 6.03 1.36
C TRP A 63 -11.76 7.39 2.05
N THR A 64 -10.84 7.52 3.00
CA THR A 64 -10.68 8.73 3.82
C THR A 64 -10.29 9.95 2.99
N GLY A 65 -10.55 11.15 3.54
CA GLY A 65 -10.14 12.42 2.97
C GLY A 65 -11.28 13.25 2.41
N LYS A 66 -10.91 14.42 1.90
CA LYS A 66 -11.85 15.45 1.40
C LYS A 66 -12.57 15.04 0.10
N HIS A 67 -11.91 14.26 -0.73
CA HIS A 67 -12.41 13.89 -2.06
C HIS A 67 -12.63 12.38 -2.15
N LYS A 68 -13.73 11.99 -2.75
CA LYS A 68 -13.98 10.57 -3.06
C LYS A 68 -13.07 10.14 -4.23
N PRO A 69 -12.52 8.91 -4.20
CA PRO A 69 -11.69 8.42 -5.28
C PRO A 69 -12.50 8.19 -6.56
N PHE A 70 -11.87 8.47 -7.69
CA PHE A 70 -12.35 7.99 -8.99
C PHE A 70 -12.13 6.47 -9.11
N ASP A 71 -12.86 5.82 -10.01
CA ASP A 71 -12.79 4.36 -10.15
C ASP A 71 -11.39 3.87 -10.57
N HIS A 72 -10.67 4.61 -11.42
CA HIS A 72 -9.29 4.28 -11.76
C HIS A 72 -8.33 4.39 -10.54
N GLN A 73 -8.60 5.29 -9.59
CA GLN A 73 -7.83 5.42 -8.35
C GLN A 73 -8.10 4.25 -7.41
N LYS A 74 -9.35 3.82 -7.29
CA LYS A 74 -9.72 2.59 -6.54
C LYS A 74 -9.02 1.37 -7.14
N THR A 75 -9.04 1.24 -8.47
CA THR A 75 -8.35 0.16 -9.18
C THR A 75 -6.85 0.17 -8.91
N THR A 76 -6.23 1.36 -8.95
CA THR A 76 -4.80 1.53 -8.64
C THR A 76 -4.50 1.16 -7.19
N SER A 77 -5.30 1.64 -6.22
CA SER A 77 -5.13 1.28 -4.80
C SER A 77 -5.31 -0.22 -4.57
N SER A 78 -6.30 -0.84 -5.23
CA SER A 78 -6.52 -2.28 -5.21
C SER A 78 -5.31 -3.05 -5.73
N PHE A 79 -4.73 -2.60 -6.84
CA PHE A 79 -3.52 -3.18 -7.40
C PHE A 79 -2.33 -3.07 -6.44
N LEU A 80 -2.12 -1.91 -5.84
CA LEU A 80 -1.01 -1.66 -4.91
C LEU A 80 -1.14 -2.49 -3.63
N THR A 81 -2.34 -2.64 -3.07
CA THR A 81 -2.57 -3.49 -1.87
C THR A 81 -2.39 -4.97 -2.14
N MET A 82 -2.68 -5.41 -3.37
CA MET A 82 -2.62 -6.81 -3.76
C MET A 82 -1.26 -7.23 -4.34
N ASN A 83 -0.24 -6.38 -4.35
CA ASN A 83 1.06 -6.73 -4.88
C ASN A 83 2.18 -6.21 -3.95
N LYS A 84 2.98 -7.13 -3.41
CA LYS A 84 4.11 -6.80 -2.52
C LYS A 84 5.17 -5.90 -3.19
N ARG A 85 5.30 -6.00 -4.51
CA ARG A 85 6.18 -5.16 -5.33
C ARG A 85 5.39 -4.79 -6.57
N ALA A 86 5.29 -3.51 -6.86
CA ALA A 86 4.47 -3.01 -7.96
C ALA A 86 5.08 -1.76 -8.60
N PHE A 87 4.92 -1.65 -9.91
CA PHE A 87 5.16 -0.41 -10.64
C PHE A 87 3.83 0.18 -11.07
N CYS A 88 3.63 1.47 -10.80
CA CYS A 88 2.44 2.21 -11.21
C CYS A 88 2.79 3.16 -12.36
N PHE A 89 2.43 2.79 -13.59
CA PHE A 89 2.71 3.55 -14.81
C PHE A 89 1.52 4.41 -15.27
N ASN A 90 0.65 4.80 -14.36
CA ASN A 90 -0.46 5.69 -14.70
C ASN A 90 0.08 7.05 -15.16
N GLU A 91 -0.67 7.73 -16.03
CA GLU A 91 -0.33 9.06 -16.53
C GLU A 91 -0.22 10.11 -15.41
N GLN A 92 0.43 11.23 -15.71
CA GLN A 92 0.47 12.38 -14.81
C GLN A 92 -0.94 12.90 -14.52
N GLY A 93 -1.17 13.43 -13.32
CA GLY A 93 -2.46 13.99 -12.93
C GLY A 93 -3.56 12.99 -12.60
N THR A 94 -3.32 11.68 -12.72
CA THR A 94 -4.33 10.65 -12.40
C THR A 94 -4.50 10.37 -10.90
N GLY A 95 -3.76 11.07 -10.03
CA GLY A 95 -3.83 10.90 -8.57
C GLY A 95 -3.14 9.65 -8.06
N LYS A 96 -1.98 9.29 -8.63
CA LYS A 96 -1.13 8.18 -8.15
C LYS A 96 -0.80 8.31 -6.67
N THR A 97 -0.42 9.51 -6.23
CA THR A 97 -0.08 9.81 -4.82
C THR A 97 -1.25 9.48 -3.90
N ALA A 98 -2.45 9.96 -4.21
CA ALA A 98 -3.66 9.64 -3.45
C ALA A 98 -3.93 8.13 -3.40
N SER A 99 -3.80 7.45 -4.55
CA SER A 99 -3.99 6.00 -4.63
C SER A 99 -2.99 5.23 -3.77
N ALA A 100 -1.73 5.66 -3.72
CA ALA A 100 -0.69 5.07 -2.88
C ALA A 100 -0.94 5.34 -1.39
N ILE A 101 -1.37 6.56 -1.03
CA ILE A 101 -1.74 6.92 0.34
C ILE A 101 -2.90 6.05 0.83
N TRP A 102 -3.99 5.90 0.07
CA TRP A 102 -5.12 5.05 0.45
C TRP A 102 -4.74 3.58 0.57
N ALA A 103 -3.87 3.07 -0.32
CA ALA A 103 -3.38 1.70 -0.23
C ALA A 103 -2.57 1.49 1.06
N ALA A 104 -1.66 2.42 1.38
CA ALA A 104 -0.86 2.37 2.61
C ALA A 104 -1.75 2.49 3.86
N ASP A 105 -2.67 3.46 3.89
CA ASP A 105 -3.58 3.65 5.02
C ASP A 105 -4.47 2.42 5.25
N TYR A 106 -4.97 1.80 4.17
CA TYR A 106 -5.71 0.53 4.29
C TYR A 106 -4.85 -0.58 4.91
N LEU A 107 -3.61 -0.75 4.45
CA LEU A 107 -2.70 -1.77 5.00
C LEU A 107 -2.34 -1.50 6.46
N MET A 108 -2.17 -0.24 6.84
CA MET A 108 -2.00 0.19 8.24
C MET A 108 -3.22 -0.14 9.10
N ASN A 109 -4.44 0.17 8.61
CA ASN A 109 -5.68 -0.14 9.31
C ASN A 109 -5.91 -1.65 9.49
N GLN A 110 -5.31 -2.48 8.61
CA GLN A 110 -5.29 -3.93 8.74
C GLN A 110 -4.14 -4.45 9.63
N GLY A 111 -3.31 -3.58 10.20
CA GLY A 111 -2.15 -3.95 11.02
C GLY A 111 -1.05 -4.69 10.24
N ARG A 112 -0.99 -4.50 8.93
CA ARG A 112 -0.02 -5.19 8.06
C ARG A 112 1.29 -4.43 7.88
N ILE A 113 1.23 -3.13 8.00
CA ILE A 113 2.37 -2.22 8.00
C ILE A 113 2.17 -1.16 9.08
N ASN A 114 3.25 -0.60 9.60
CA ASN A 114 3.24 0.46 10.61
C ASN A 114 3.91 1.72 10.10
N ARG A 115 4.96 1.59 9.27
CA ARG A 115 5.76 2.73 8.82
C ARG A 115 6.01 2.70 7.32
N VAL A 116 5.93 3.87 6.70
CA VAL A 116 6.11 4.08 5.25
C VAL A 116 7.24 5.07 5.01
N LEU A 117 8.21 4.68 4.18
CA LEU A 117 9.19 5.59 3.62
C LEU A 117 8.76 6.03 2.23
N VAL A 118 8.64 7.34 2.02
CA VAL A 118 8.38 7.93 0.71
C VAL A 118 9.66 8.59 0.21
N ILE A 119 10.14 8.14 -0.95
CA ILE A 119 11.30 8.70 -1.64
C ILE A 119 10.79 9.42 -2.88
N CYS A 120 11.04 10.73 -2.98
CA CYS A 120 10.52 11.55 -4.06
C CYS A 120 11.47 12.72 -4.39
N PRO A 121 11.27 13.44 -5.49
CA PRO A 121 11.98 14.68 -5.76
C PRO A 121 11.79 15.73 -4.65
N LEU A 122 12.84 16.51 -4.36
CA LEU A 122 12.84 17.53 -3.33
C LEU A 122 11.66 18.51 -3.44
N SER A 123 11.32 18.91 -4.66
CA SER A 123 10.28 19.90 -4.94
C SER A 123 8.86 19.47 -4.55
N ILE A 124 8.60 18.16 -4.44
CA ILE A 124 7.26 17.63 -4.17
C ILE A 124 7.12 17.05 -2.75
N MET A 125 8.15 17.05 -1.93
CA MET A 125 8.11 16.50 -0.57
C MET A 125 7.01 17.16 0.28
N ASP A 126 6.97 18.48 0.31
CA ASP A 126 6.00 19.26 1.07
C ASP A 126 4.75 19.61 0.25
N SER A 127 4.97 20.09 -0.98
CA SER A 127 3.91 20.62 -1.85
C SER A 127 2.93 19.57 -2.34
N ALA A 128 3.35 18.31 -2.47
CA ALA A 128 2.50 17.19 -2.85
C ALA A 128 2.35 16.19 -1.68
N TRP A 129 3.38 15.47 -1.29
CA TRP A 129 3.26 14.36 -0.34
C TRP A 129 2.70 14.74 1.02
N ARG A 130 3.26 15.76 1.70
CA ARG A 130 2.70 16.21 2.99
C ARG A 130 1.27 16.72 2.82
N LYS A 131 1.03 17.57 1.82
CA LYS A 131 -0.29 18.14 1.55
C LYS A 131 -1.32 17.07 1.21
N ASP A 132 -0.94 16.08 0.41
CA ASP A 132 -1.84 15.00 0.01
C ASP A 132 -2.11 14.05 1.19
N LEU A 133 -1.13 13.77 2.06
CA LEU A 133 -1.36 13.03 3.29
C LEU A 133 -2.38 13.75 4.20
N PHE A 134 -2.26 15.04 4.40
CA PHE A 134 -3.29 15.83 5.12
C PHE A 134 -4.64 15.84 4.41
N THR A 135 -4.66 15.71 3.10
CA THR A 135 -5.91 15.71 2.33
C THR A 135 -6.61 14.36 2.37
N PHE A 136 -5.87 13.25 2.28
CA PHE A 136 -6.42 11.91 2.06
C PHE A 136 -6.31 10.99 3.28
N ALA A 137 -5.37 11.25 4.20
CA ALA A 137 -5.16 10.46 5.41
C ALA A 137 -4.73 11.36 6.59
N MET A 138 -5.50 12.40 6.90
CA MET A 138 -5.20 13.43 7.91
C MET A 138 -4.97 12.89 9.33
N HIS A 139 -5.38 11.67 9.60
CA HIS A 139 -5.17 10.97 10.87
C HIS A 139 -3.79 10.31 10.99
N ARG A 140 -3.00 10.31 9.89
CA ARG A 140 -1.64 9.76 9.87
C ARG A 140 -0.61 10.84 10.15
N SER A 141 0.41 10.48 10.91
CA SER A 141 1.55 11.35 11.15
C SER A 141 2.53 11.33 9.98
N VAL A 142 3.06 12.50 9.61
CA VAL A 142 4.03 12.66 8.52
C VAL A 142 5.11 13.65 8.88
N ASP A 143 6.37 13.26 8.67
CA ASP A 143 7.52 14.13 8.80
C ASP A 143 8.40 14.14 7.53
N ILE A 144 9.01 15.29 7.27
CA ILE A 144 9.90 15.49 6.12
C ILE A 144 11.35 15.44 6.59
N ALA A 145 12.06 14.40 6.19
CA ALA A 145 13.47 14.21 6.50
C ALA A 145 14.36 15.11 5.61
N TYR A 146 14.48 16.39 6.00
CA TYR A 146 15.25 17.40 5.29
C TYR A 146 16.19 18.18 6.21
N GLY A 147 17.33 18.63 5.67
CA GLY A 147 18.36 19.39 6.38
C GLY A 147 19.68 18.62 6.51
N SER A 148 20.42 18.85 7.59
CA SER A 148 21.69 18.15 7.89
C SER A 148 21.46 16.65 8.12
N SER A 149 22.53 15.85 8.03
CA SER A 149 22.49 14.40 8.30
C SER A 149 21.86 14.11 9.67
N ASP A 150 22.30 14.81 10.71
CA ASP A 150 21.82 14.58 12.08
C ASP A 150 20.33 14.91 12.23
N LYS A 151 19.89 16.01 11.63
CA LYS A 151 18.47 16.39 11.63
C LYS A 151 17.61 15.35 10.91
N ARG A 152 18.08 14.82 9.77
CA ARG A 152 17.37 13.77 9.03
C ARG A 152 17.26 12.48 9.85
N LYS A 153 18.34 12.07 10.53
CA LYS A 153 18.37 10.91 11.43
C LYS A 153 17.36 11.07 12.56
N GLN A 154 17.37 12.21 13.26
CA GLN A 154 16.41 12.52 14.32
C GLN A 154 14.95 12.40 13.82
N ILE A 155 14.66 12.90 12.64
CA ILE A 155 13.31 12.81 12.04
C ILE A 155 12.94 11.35 11.76
N ILE A 156 13.85 10.56 11.18
CA ILE A 156 13.63 9.14 10.91
C ILE A 156 13.37 8.36 12.20
N GLU A 157 14.13 8.67 13.26
CA GLU A 157 14.01 8.06 14.58
C GLU A 157 12.78 8.56 15.37
N GLY A 158 12.19 9.69 14.96
CA GLY A 158 11.08 10.35 15.65
C GLY A 158 9.75 9.61 15.63
N GLY A 159 9.62 8.51 14.87
CA GLY A 159 8.50 7.58 14.96
C GLY A 159 7.24 7.98 14.18
N ALA A 160 7.28 9.01 13.31
CA ALA A 160 6.16 9.30 12.41
C ALA A 160 5.86 8.10 11.49
N GLU A 161 4.58 7.91 11.20
CA GLU A 161 4.11 6.79 10.36
C GLU A 161 4.58 6.92 8.91
N PHE A 162 4.61 8.15 8.37
CA PHE A 162 5.15 8.45 7.05
C PHE A 162 6.39 9.33 7.21
N ILE A 163 7.49 8.91 6.61
CA ILE A 163 8.69 9.71 6.44
C ILE A 163 8.87 10.01 4.96
N VAL A 164 8.98 11.29 4.61
CA VAL A 164 9.21 11.72 3.22
C VAL A 164 10.64 12.23 3.12
N ILE A 165 11.40 11.69 2.17
CA ILE A 165 12.81 12.02 1.94
C ILE A 165 13.09 12.23 0.45
N ASN A 166 14.03 13.10 0.10
CA ASN A 166 14.48 13.24 -1.28
C ASN A 166 15.55 12.19 -1.63
N TYR A 167 15.69 11.89 -2.93
CA TYR A 167 16.61 10.86 -3.44
C TYR A 167 18.04 11.02 -2.93
N ASP A 168 18.61 12.24 -3.00
CA ASP A 168 19.97 12.50 -2.54
C ASP A 168 20.12 12.35 -1.01
N GLY A 169 19.03 12.52 -0.28
CA GLY A 169 18.98 12.34 1.17
C GLY A 169 19.07 10.90 1.62
N VAL A 170 18.64 9.95 0.78
CA VAL A 170 18.65 8.52 1.13
C VAL A 170 20.06 8.02 1.41
N GLU A 171 21.03 8.34 0.55
CA GLU A 171 22.42 7.93 0.71
C GLU A 171 23.05 8.50 2.00
N ILE A 172 22.72 9.76 2.33
CA ILE A 172 23.26 10.46 3.51
C ILE A 172 22.86 9.77 4.81
N VAL A 173 21.70 9.13 4.88
CA VAL A 173 21.13 8.52 6.09
C VAL A 173 20.72 7.06 5.88
N ALA A 174 21.40 6.35 4.99
CA ALA A 174 21.08 4.96 4.63
C ALA A 174 20.98 4.03 5.85
N ASP A 175 21.90 4.15 6.81
CA ASP A 175 21.90 3.33 8.03
C ASP A 175 20.66 3.62 8.91
N ALA A 176 20.26 4.89 9.03
CA ALA A 176 19.06 5.25 9.78
C ALA A 176 17.79 4.73 9.10
N ILE A 177 17.75 4.74 7.76
CA ILE A 177 16.64 4.16 7.00
C ILE A 177 16.59 2.64 7.19
N ALA A 178 17.72 1.95 7.08
CA ALA A 178 17.80 0.50 7.24
C ALA A 178 17.31 0.03 8.63
N ASN A 179 17.58 0.84 9.67
CA ASN A 179 17.16 0.57 11.04
C ASN A 179 15.81 1.22 11.40
N GLY A 180 15.22 1.99 10.50
CA GLY A 180 14.03 2.81 10.75
C GLY A 180 12.71 2.03 10.84
N GLY A 181 12.72 0.71 10.64
CA GLY A 181 11.53 -0.14 10.76
C GLY A 181 10.44 0.17 9.72
N PHE A 182 10.82 0.51 8.51
CA PHE A 182 9.88 0.76 7.42
C PHE A 182 9.39 -0.55 6.80
N ASP A 183 8.07 -0.73 6.78
CA ASP A 183 7.40 -1.91 6.20
C ASP A 183 7.05 -1.71 4.72
N LEU A 184 6.93 -0.45 4.28
CA LEU A 184 6.61 -0.06 2.91
C LEU A 184 7.52 1.07 2.44
N ILE A 185 8.05 0.91 1.23
CA ILE A 185 8.80 1.97 0.54
C ILE A 185 8.03 2.36 -0.72
N ILE A 186 7.79 3.65 -0.89
CA ILE A 186 7.17 4.24 -2.08
C ILE A 186 8.21 5.13 -2.75
N ALA A 187 8.64 4.77 -3.96
CA ALA A 187 9.51 5.59 -4.79
C ALA A 187 8.66 6.31 -5.85
N ASP A 188 8.46 7.61 -5.68
CA ASP A 188 7.71 8.43 -6.62
C ASP A 188 8.64 9.05 -7.66
N GLU A 189 8.16 9.17 -8.90
CA GLU A 189 8.96 9.58 -10.05
C GLU A 189 10.25 8.73 -10.23
N ALA A 190 10.10 7.40 -10.23
CA ALA A 190 11.19 6.42 -10.33
C ALA A 190 12.07 6.56 -11.59
N THR A 191 11.79 7.53 -12.45
CA THR A 191 12.67 7.91 -13.57
C THR A 191 14.07 8.33 -13.11
N HIS A 192 14.23 8.77 -11.87
CA HIS A 192 15.51 9.05 -11.23
C HIS A 192 16.40 7.80 -11.08
N TYR A 193 15.83 6.59 -11.12
CA TYR A 193 16.57 5.32 -11.09
C TYR A 193 16.95 4.78 -12.46
N LYS A 194 16.70 5.49 -13.56
CA LYS A 194 17.01 5.01 -14.91
C LYS A 194 18.51 4.89 -15.23
N ASN A 195 19.36 5.52 -14.44
CA ASN A 195 20.79 5.53 -14.73
C ASN A 195 21.52 4.57 -13.78
N VAL A 196 21.85 3.36 -14.29
CA VAL A 196 22.53 2.27 -13.57
C VAL A 196 23.94 2.68 -13.07
N GLN A 197 24.51 3.76 -13.61
CA GLN A 197 25.84 4.24 -13.22
C GLN A 197 25.83 5.21 -12.04
N THR A 198 24.67 5.52 -11.47
CA THR A 198 24.56 6.39 -10.29
C THR A 198 24.54 5.56 -9.02
N SER A 199 25.10 6.07 -7.91
CA SER A 199 25.10 5.48 -6.57
C SER A 199 23.70 5.21 -5.97
N ARG A 200 22.63 5.51 -6.74
CA ARG A 200 21.23 5.36 -6.33
C ARG A 200 20.64 3.96 -6.59
N TRP A 201 21.46 3.02 -7.07
CA TRP A 201 21.09 1.62 -7.29
C TRP A 201 21.53 0.74 -6.12
#